data_bdcd8497ded62d2b6821eb828add66d5
#
_entry.id   bdcd8497ded62d2b6821eb828add66d5
#
_cell.length_a   1.000
_cell.length_b   1.000
_cell.length_c   1.000
_cell.angle_alpha   90.00
_cell.angle_beta   90.00
_cell.angle_gamma   90.00
#
_symmetry.space_group_name_H-M   'P 1'
#
loop_
_entity.id
_entity.type
_entity.pdbx_description
1 polymer ?
#
loop_
_entity_poly.entity_id
_entity_poly.type
_entity_poly.pdbx_seq_one_letter_code
_entity_poly.pdbx_strand_id
1 'polypeptide(L)'
;MKLSKRIVLAYSGGLDTSIILKWLQENYKAEVIAYTADIGQKINKNKIIKNAKKLGVKKIIIKDLKDTFVKNYVYPMIRGHAIYEGVYLLGTSIARPLIAKDQIKVAKKFKAYAVSHGSTGKGNDQVRFELGYHYFGPKIKIIAPWRIWKLKSRTDLINYAKKHGITIPKDKKGAPPFSVDDNLFHTSTEGKILENPKKSAPEFIFQRTCSPEKAPNSASFVTIGFKKGDPVAINGKILTHSKLLEKLNYIAGKNGIGRVDLVENRFIGIKSRGVYETPGGTILINAHRAIESVTLDKETMHKKDEIMPKYAELIYNGYWYSKTRFKLQKIVDRKRN
;
A
#
# COMPACT_ATOMS: atom_id res chain seq x y z
N MET A 1 -24.40 -5.15 32.38
CA MET A 1 -24.36 -4.90 30.92
C MET A 1 -23.24 -5.72 30.30
N LYS A 2 -23.52 -6.69 29.41
CA LYS A 2 -22.48 -7.35 28.64
C LYS A 2 -21.75 -6.28 27.78
N LEU A 3 -20.45 -6.08 28.02
CA LEU A 3 -19.62 -5.18 27.19
C LEU A 3 -19.80 -5.61 25.73
N SER A 4 -20.31 -4.71 24.87
CA SER A 4 -20.46 -5.02 23.46
C SER A 4 -19.10 -5.33 22.86
N LYS A 5 -19.01 -6.39 22.07
CA LYS A 5 -17.76 -6.75 21.38
C LYS A 5 -17.31 -5.57 20.51
N ARG A 6 -16.03 -5.19 20.57
CA ARG A 6 -15.45 -4.17 19.69
C ARG A 6 -14.67 -4.81 18.58
N ILE A 7 -14.83 -4.31 17.35
CA ILE A 7 -14.08 -4.74 16.18
C ILE A 7 -13.43 -3.52 15.54
N VAL A 8 -12.11 -3.56 15.33
CA VAL A 8 -11.40 -2.49 14.59
C VAL A 8 -11.32 -2.89 13.12
N LEU A 9 -11.98 -2.11 12.28
CA LEU A 9 -12.00 -2.32 10.83
C LEU A 9 -11.02 -1.39 10.14
N ALA A 10 -10.12 -1.94 9.28
CA ALA A 10 -9.38 -1.15 8.30
C ALA A 10 -10.39 -0.57 7.29
N TYR A 11 -10.67 0.74 7.41
CA TYR A 11 -11.76 1.40 6.73
C TYR A 11 -11.23 2.47 5.76
N SER A 12 -11.47 2.28 4.48
CA SER A 12 -11.08 3.24 3.43
C SER A 12 -12.15 4.28 3.11
N GLY A 13 -13.39 4.09 3.57
CA GLY A 13 -14.54 4.90 3.18
C GLY A 13 -15.13 4.53 1.81
N GLY A 14 -14.59 3.52 1.14
CA GLY A 14 -15.09 2.97 -0.12
C GLY A 14 -16.26 2.00 0.07
N LEU A 15 -16.78 1.49 -1.05
CA LEU A 15 -17.97 0.62 -1.08
C LEU A 15 -17.76 -0.64 -0.24
N ASP A 16 -16.71 -1.41 -0.52
CA ASP A 16 -16.49 -2.73 0.09
C ASP A 16 -16.31 -2.61 1.60
N THR A 17 -15.49 -1.65 2.07
CA THR A 17 -15.29 -1.44 3.50
C THR A 17 -16.53 -0.89 4.22
N SER A 18 -17.40 -0.16 3.51
CA SER A 18 -18.69 0.30 4.06
C SER A 18 -19.70 -0.83 4.18
N ILE A 19 -19.72 -1.75 3.21
CA ILE A 19 -20.51 -3.00 3.31
C ILE A 19 -20.01 -3.86 4.47
N ILE A 20 -18.70 -4.08 4.57
CA ILE A 20 -18.07 -4.83 5.66
C ILE A 20 -18.42 -4.22 7.02
N LEU A 21 -18.34 -2.91 7.14
CA LEU A 21 -18.68 -2.20 8.38
C LEU A 21 -20.09 -2.57 8.85
N LYS A 22 -21.07 -2.44 7.95
CA LYS A 22 -22.47 -2.73 8.27
C LYS A 22 -22.69 -4.21 8.56
N TRP A 23 -22.06 -5.07 7.77
CA TRP A 23 -22.12 -6.52 7.94
C TRP A 23 -21.56 -6.96 9.32
N LEU A 24 -20.44 -6.37 9.76
CA LEU A 24 -19.86 -6.64 11.07
C LEU A 24 -20.79 -6.22 12.22
N GLN A 25 -21.46 -5.07 12.10
CA GLN A 25 -22.44 -4.62 13.10
C GLN A 25 -23.59 -5.61 13.23
N GLU A 26 -24.12 -6.13 12.12
CA GLU A 26 -25.27 -7.01 12.10
C GLU A 26 -24.93 -8.43 12.56
N ASN A 27 -23.85 -9.02 12.04
CA ASN A 27 -23.55 -10.43 12.29
C ASN A 27 -22.83 -10.68 13.62
N TYR A 28 -22.12 -9.69 14.15
CA TYR A 28 -21.40 -9.83 15.43
C TYR A 28 -22.06 -9.05 16.57
N LYS A 29 -23.11 -8.26 16.29
CA LYS A 29 -23.71 -7.32 17.27
C LYS A 29 -22.64 -6.49 17.97
N ALA A 30 -21.66 -6.02 17.21
CA ALA A 30 -20.44 -5.40 17.69
C ALA A 30 -20.42 -3.87 17.46
N GLU A 31 -19.75 -3.16 18.36
CA GLU A 31 -19.32 -1.79 18.13
C GLU A 31 -18.12 -1.82 17.16
N VAL A 32 -18.31 -1.26 15.95
CA VAL A 32 -17.21 -1.16 14.96
C VAL A 32 -16.47 0.17 15.16
N ILE A 33 -15.14 0.08 15.31
CA ILE A 33 -14.22 1.21 15.30
C ILE A 33 -13.66 1.31 13.88
N ALA A 34 -13.95 2.39 13.17
CA ALA A 34 -13.39 2.64 11.84
C ALA A 34 -11.98 3.20 11.99
N TYR A 35 -11.00 2.49 11.43
CA TYR A 35 -9.60 2.89 11.44
C TYR A 35 -9.10 3.14 10.02
N THR A 36 -8.54 4.33 9.78
CA THR A 36 -7.94 4.73 8.50
C THR A 36 -6.49 5.16 8.73
N ALA A 37 -5.55 4.53 8.03
CA ALA A 37 -4.17 4.98 7.95
C ALA A 37 -4.03 5.95 6.77
N ASP A 38 -3.58 7.17 7.04
CA ASP A 38 -3.15 8.12 6.02
C ASP A 38 -1.67 7.86 5.74
N ILE A 39 -1.39 7.18 4.64
CA ILE A 39 -0.04 6.88 4.14
C ILE A 39 0.25 7.61 2.83
N GLY A 40 -0.49 8.70 2.56
CA GLY A 40 -0.32 9.59 1.42
C GLY A 40 -1.20 9.30 0.21
N GLN A 41 -2.18 8.38 0.34
CA GLN A 41 -3.26 8.24 -0.63
C GLN A 41 -4.16 9.49 -0.63
N LYS A 42 -4.80 9.78 -1.77
CA LYS A 42 -5.78 10.88 -1.88
C LYS A 42 -7.02 10.58 -1.04
N ILE A 43 -7.03 10.97 0.24
CA ILE A 43 -8.18 10.79 1.12
C ILE A 43 -8.96 12.08 1.33
N ASN A 44 -10.26 11.98 1.30
CA ASN A 44 -11.15 13.03 1.81
C ASN A 44 -11.59 12.65 3.23
N LYS A 45 -10.88 13.17 4.24
CA LYS A 45 -11.12 12.86 5.67
C LYS A 45 -12.56 13.16 6.07
N ASN A 46 -13.13 14.28 5.63
CA ASN A 46 -14.51 14.65 5.94
C ASN A 46 -15.52 13.66 5.34
N LYS A 47 -15.29 13.20 4.11
CA LYS A 47 -16.14 12.18 3.46
C LYS A 47 -16.06 10.85 4.19
N ILE A 48 -14.87 10.41 4.60
CA ILE A 48 -14.66 9.17 5.38
C ILE A 48 -15.44 9.24 6.69
N ILE A 49 -15.28 10.34 7.44
CA ILE A 49 -15.99 10.57 8.71
C ILE A 49 -17.49 10.60 8.50
N LYS A 50 -17.98 11.36 7.50
CA LYS A 50 -19.42 11.46 7.18
C LYS A 50 -20.01 10.09 6.85
N ASN A 51 -19.34 9.31 6.00
CA ASN A 51 -19.79 7.97 5.59
C ASN A 51 -19.83 7.01 6.80
N ALA A 52 -18.80 6.99 7.61
CA ALA A 52 -18.75 6.13 8.79
C ALA A 52 -19.83 6.50 9.83
N LYS A 53 -20.04 7.80 10.09
CA LYS A 53 -21.11 8.28 11.00
C LYS A 53 -22.50 7.91 10.49
N LYS A 54 -22.76 8.06 9.17
CA LYS A 54 -24.03 7.66 8.53
C LYS A 54 -24.35 6.18 8.76
N LEU A 55 -23.31 5.33 8.88
CA LEU A 55 -23.42 3.90 9.15
C LEU A 55 -23.43 3.57 10.66
N GLY A 56 -23.59 4.57 11.53
CA GLY A 56 -23.71 4.39 12.98
C GLY A 56 -22.39 4.19 13.72
N VAL A 57 -21.24 4.51 13.12
CA VAL A 57 -19.95 4.41 13.78
C VAL A 57 -19.75 5.57 14.75
N LYS A 58 -19.54 5.25 16.02
CA LYS A 58 -19.27 6.24 17.08
C LYS A 58 -17.79 6.61 17.17
N LYS A 59 -16.89 5.68 16.88
CA LYS A 59 -15.44 5.88 17.00
C LYS A 59 -14.74 5.75 15.65
N ILE A 60 -14.19 6.86 15.19
CA ILE A 60 -13.46 6.93 13.90
C ILE A 60 -12.05 7.44 14.22
N ILE A 61 -11.05 6.75 13.73
CA ILE A 61 -9.63 7.05 13.96
C ILE A 61 -8.95 7.18 12.61
N ILE A 62 -8.42 8.35 12.31
CA ILE A 62 -7.60 8.59 11.12
C ILE A 62 -6.21 8.99 11.63
N LYS A 63 -5.18 8.22 11.24
CA LYS A 63 -3.80 8.49 11.65
C LYS A 63 -2.95 8.88 10.46
N ASP A 64 -2.22 9.97 10.61
CA ASP A 64 -1.15 10.32 9.68
C ASP A 64 0.08 9.44 9.97
N LEU A 65 0.43 8.60 9.00
CA LEU A 65 1.56 7.69 9.05
C LEU A 65 2.54 7.90 7.88
N LYS A 66 2.43 9.00 7.13
CA LYS A 66 3.24 9.27 5.93
C LYS A 66 4.75 9.21 6.20
N ASP A 67 5.22 9.95 7.20
CA ASP A 67 6.65 9.92 7.54
C ASP A 67 7.10 8.55 8.05
N THR A 68 6.28 7.90 8.87
CA THR A 68 6.56 6.52 9.34
C THR A 68 6.63 5.54 8.18
N PHE A 69 5.75 5.67 7.21
CA PHE A 69 5.72 4.83 5.99
C PHE A 69 7.01 4.99 5.20
N VAL A 70 7.40 6.22 4.91
CA VAL A 70 8.60 6.47 4.11
C VAL A 70 9.85 6.03 4.86
N LYS A 71 10.04 6.47 6.11
CA LYS A 71 11.24 6.18 6.90
C LYS A 71 11.44 4.70 7.17
N ASN A 72 10.36 3.99 7.58
CA ASN A 72 10.48 2.65 8.14
C ASN A 72 10.10 1.52 7.17
N TYR A 73 9.56 1.86 5.99
CA TYR A 73 9.15 0.85 4.99
C TYR A 73 9.73 1.14 3.61
N VAL A 74 9.61 2.38 3.11
CA VAL A 74 10.17 2.73 1.79
C VAL A 74 11.70 2.71 1.84
N TYR A 75 12.34 3.43 2.76
CA TYR A 75 13.80 3.53 2.81
C TYR A 75 14.51 2.19 3.04
N PRO A 76 14.10 1.32 3.99
CA PRO A 76 14.70 0.00 4.12
C PRO A 76 14.59 -0.84 2.83
N MET A 77 13.48 -0.72 2.10
CA MET A 77 13.27 -1.39 0.83
C MET A 77 14.22 -0.84 -0.25
N ILE A 78 14.36 0.50 -0.35
CA ILE A 78 15.30 1.16 -1.28
C ILE A 78 16.73 0.72 -0.98
N ARG A 79 17.15 0.73 0.30
CA ARG A 79 18.50 0.26 0.69
C ARG A 79 18.75 -1.20 0.32
N GLY A 80 17.72 -2.04 0.39
CA GLY A 80 17.78 -3.43 -0.06
C GLY A 80 17.71 -3.60 -1.57
N HIS A 81 17.54 -2.53 -2.32
CA HIS A 81 17.33 -2.55 -3.78
C HIS A 81 16.23 -3.55 -4.17
N ALA A 82 15.14 -3.60 -3.37
CA ALA A 82 14.10 -4.61 -3.52
C ALA A 82 13.23 -4.34 -4.73
N ILE A 83 13.44 -5.11 -5.79
CA ILE A 83 12.68 -5.06 -7.03
C ILE A 83 12.11 -6.45 -7.28
N TYR A 84 10.79 -6.60 -7.27
CA TYR A 84 10.13 -7.88 -7.52
C TYR A 84 9.99 -8.11 -9.03
N GLU A 85 10.35 -9.32 -9.48
CA GLU A 85 10.33 -9.73 -10.89
C GLU A 85 11.02 -8.72 -11.84
N GLY A 86 12.07 -8.06 -11.35
CA GLY A 86 12.93 -7.17 -12.13
C GLY A 86 12.43 -5.75 -12.33
N VAL A 87 11.16 -5.44 -12.01
CA VAL A 87 10.57 -4.12 -12.31
C VAL A 87 9.65 -3.55 -11.24
N TYR A 88 9.00 -4.38 -10.42
CA TYR A 88 7.99 -3.92 -9.46
C TYR A 88 8.58 -3.45 -8.13
N LEU A 89 8.35 -2.19 -7.77
CA LEU A 89 8.90 -1.53 -6.57
C LEU A 89 8.05 -1.73 -5.30
N LEU A 90 7.18 -2.74 -5.24
CA LEU A 90 6.57 -3.26 -4.01
C LEU A 90 5.69 -2.28 -3.19
N GLY A 91 5.19 -1.20 -3.79
CA GLY A 91 4.50 -0.13 -3.05
C GLY A 91 3.28 -0.58 -2.23
N THR A 92 2.44 -1.46 -2.77
CA THR A 92 1.32 -2.06 -2.04
C THR A 92 1.81 -3.03 -0.96
N SER A 93 2.87 -3.81 -1.27
CA SER A 93 3.38 -4.85 -0.39
C SER A 93 3.93 -4.32 0.93
N ILE A 94 4.55 -3.13 0.92
CA ILE A 94 5.10 -2.48 2.13
C ILE A 94 4.06 -1.67 2.91
N ALA A 95 2.93 -1.31 2.29
CA ALA A 95 1.87 -0.54 2.93
C ALA A 95 1.07 -1.36 3.97
N ARG A 96 0.68 -2.59 3.61
CA ARG A 96 -0.19 -3.43 4.45
C ARG A 96 0.44 -3.81 5.80
N PRO A 97 1.73 -4.15 5.90
CA PRO A 97 2.38 -4.40 7.18
C PRO A 97 2.33 -3.21 8.16
N LEU A 98 2.51 -1.97 7.66
CA LEU A 98 2.37 -0.77 8.49
C LEU A 98 0.93 -0.60 8.99
N ILE A 99 -0.05 -0.69 8.09
CA ILE A 99 -1.47 -0.54 8.43
C ILE A 99 -1.86 -1.59 9.47
N ALA A 100 -1.49 -2.86 9.27
CA ALA A 100 -1.77 -3.95 10.20
C ALA A 100 -1.15 -3.71 11.59
N LYS A 101 0.12 -3.28 11.64
CA LYS A 101 0.80 -2.95 12.90
C LYS A 101 0.06 -1.88 13.69
N ASP A 102 -0.32 -0.77 13.03
CA ASP A 102 -0.97 0.32 13.73
C ASP A 102 -2.42 0.00 14.09
N GLN A 103 -3.13 -0.74 13.24
CA GLN A 103 -4.48 -1.23 13.53
C GLN A 103 -4.51 -2.14 14.78
N ILE A 104 -3.52 -3.02 14.95
CA ILE A 104 -3.38 -3.83 16.18
C ILE A 104 -3.09 -2.95 17.40
N LYS A 105 -2.29 -1.87 17.27
CA LYS A 105 -2.12 -0.91 18.37
C LYS A 105 -3.45 -0.29 18.79
N VAL A 106 -4.28 0.09 17.82
CA VAL A 106 -5.62 0.60 18.06
C VAL A 106 -6.48 -0.48 18.72
N ALA A 107 -6.46 -1.71 18.21
CA ALA A 107 -7.24 -2.82 18.78
C ALA A 107 -6.86 -3.09 20.25
N LYS A 108 -5.58 -3.10 20.58
CA LYS A 108 -5.10 -3.24 21.97
C LYS A 108 -5.57 -2.07 22.85
N LYS A 109 -5.45 -0.81 22.37
CA LYS A 109 -5.88 0.39 23.11
C LYS A 109 -7.36 0.33 23.50
N PHE A 110 -8.21 -0.17 22.58
CA PHE A 110 -9.66 -0.25 22.81
C PHE A 110 -10.13 -1.62 23.33
N LYS A 111 -9.20 -2.51 23.71
CA LYS A 111 -9.50 -3.89 24.15
C LYS A 111 -10.47 -4.58 23.18
N ALA A 112 -10.18 -4.45 21.86
CA ALA A 112 -11.03 -4.98 20.82
C ALA A 112 -10.99 -6.52 20.79
N TYR A 113 -12.14 -7.13 20.56
CA TYR A 113 -12.29 -8.57 20.38
C TYR A 113 -11.63 -9.07 19.09
N ALA A 114 -11.69 -8.25 18.03
CA ALA A 114 -11.19 -8.63 16.71
C ALA A 114 -10.71 -7.43 15.91
N VAL A 115 -9.93 -7.74 14.87
CA VAL A 115 -9.62 -6.84 13.75
C VAL A 115 -10.25 -7.37 12.46
N SER A 116 -10.52 -6.47 11.50
CA SER A 116 -11.08 -6.83 10.20
C SER A 116 -10.45 -6.00 9.09
N HIS A 117 -10.39 -6.57 7.88
CA HIS A 117 -9.91 -5.92 6.66
C HIS A 117 -10.84 -6.21 5.48
N GLY A 118 -10.69 -5.43 4.40
CA GLY A 118 -11.50 -5.54 3.18
C GLY A 118 -10.84 -6.32 2.04
N SER A 119 -9.73 -7.00 2.29
CA SER A 119 -9.01 -7.73 1.25
C SER A 119 -9.74 -9.00 0.84
N THR A 120 -9.75 -9.29 -0.47
CA THR A 120 -10.38 -10.48 -1.03
C THR A 120 -9.62 -11.75 -0.67
N GLY A 121 -10.31 -12.91 -0.63
CA GLY A 121 -9.74 -14.18 -0.17
C GLY A 121 -8.67 -14.80 -1.09
N LYS A 122 -8.49 -14.29 -2.31
CA LYS A 122 -7.48 -14.76 -3.28
C LYS A 122 -6.35 -13.75 -3.52
N GLY A 123 -6.40 -12.60 -2.86
CA GLY A 123 -5.43 -11.52 -3.05
C GLY A 123 -4.25 -11.60 -2.09
N ASN A 124 -3.09 -11.07 -2.51
CA ASN A 124 -1.89 -10.96 -1.68
C ASN A 124 -2.12 -10.12 -0.42
N ASP A 125 -2.99 -9.12 -0.49
CA ASP A 125 -3.22 -8.18 0.60
C ASP A 125 -3.81 -8.82 1.84
N GLN A 126 -4.63 -9.86 1.67
CA GLN A 126 -5.11 -10.67 2.79
C GLN A 126 -3.94 -11.27 3.58
N VAL A 127 -3.00 -11.91 2.88
CA VAL A 127 -1.81 -12.52 3.49
C VAL A 127 -0.98 -11.46 4.21
N ARG A 128 -0.76 -10.31 3.58
CA ARG A 128 0.02 -9.19 4.13
C ARG A 128 -0.59 -8.63 5.41
N PHE A 129 -1.91 -8.44 5.45
CA PHE A 129 -2.62 -8.01 6.65
C PHE A 129 -2.54 -9.05 7.76
N GLU A 130 -2.89 -10.30 7.47
CA GLU A 130 -3.02 -11.33 8.48
C GLU A 130 -1.67 -11.73 9.10
N LEU A 131 -0.60 -11.81 8.30
CA LEU A 131 0.75 -12.01 8.83
C LEU A 131 1.16 -10.86 9.79
N GLY A 132 0.82 -9.62 9.46
CA GLY A 132 1.03 -8.47 10.36
C GLY A 132 0.20 -8.58 11.64
N TYR A 133 -1.06 -8.99 11.55
CA TYR A 133 -1.91 -9.18 12.72
C TYR A 133 -1.40 -10.29 13.64
N HIS A 134 -1.03 -11.44 13.08
CA HIS A 134 -0.46 -12.55 13.85
C HIS A 134 0.83 -12.15 14.56
N TYR A 135 1.68 -11.37 13.91
CA TYR A 135 2.93 -10.93 14.52
C TYR A 135 2.72 -9.98 15.71
N PHE A 136 1.82 -8.99 15.60
CA PHE A 136 1.63 -7.98 16.63
C PHE A 136 0.51 -8.27 17.63
N GLY A 137 -0.42 -9.14 17.29
CA GLY A 137 -1.59 -9.43 18.12
C GLY A 137 -2.08 -10.87 17.97
N PRO A 138 -1.26 -11.91 18.27
CA PRO A 138 -1.60 -13.31 18.00
C PRO A 138 -2.86 -13.80 18.73
N LYS A 139 -3.28 -13.11 19.81
CA LYS A 139 -4.50 -13.42 20.57
C LYS A 139 -5.73 -12.65 20.08
N ILE A 140 -5.58 -11.69 19.16
CA ILE A 140 -6.70 -10.91 18.62
C ILE A 140 -7.31 -11.66 17.44
N LYS A 141 -8.63 -11.88 17.48
CA LYS A 141 -9.33 -12.59 16.41
C LYS A 141 -9.29 -11.78 15.10
N ILE A 142 -9.10 -12.48 14.00
CA ILE A 142 -9.16 -11.87 12.65
C ILE A 142 -10.50 -12.24 12.03
N ILE A 143 -11.20 -11.23 11.49
CA ILE A 143 -12.43 -11.42 10.73
C ILE A 143 -12.17 -10.94 9.31
N ALA A 144 -12.17 -11.88 8.37
CA ALA A 144 -11.98 -11.63 6.93
C ALA A 144 -13.32 -11.90 6.21
N PRO A 145 -14.21 -10.90 6.05
CA PRO A 145 -15.56 -11.11 5.55
C PRO A 145 -15.63 -11.77 4.19
N TRP A 146 -14.73 -11.41 3.27
CA TRP A 146 -14.67 -12.01 1.94
C TRP A 146 -14.52 -13.53 1.92
N ARG A 147 -14.07 -14.16 3.02
CA ARG A 147 -13.96 -15.63 3.14
C ARG A 147 -15.19 -16.28 3.76
N ILE A 148 -16.01 -15.51 4.49
CA ILE A 148 -17.04 -16.08 5.36
C ILE A 148 -18.45 -15.60 5.08
N TRP A 149 -18.62 -14.45 4.39
CA TRP A 149 -19.95 -13.93 4.07
C TRP A 149 -20.58 -14.59 2.86
N LYS A 150 -21.90 -14.41 2.72
CA LYS A 150 -22.67 -14.97 1.61
C LYS A 150 -22.77 -14.06 0.40
N LEU A 151 -22.19 -12.86 0.45
CA LEU A 151 -22.21 -11.85 -0.63
C LEU A 151 -21.12 -12.18 -1.65
N LYS A 152 -21.41 -13.11 -2.57
CA LYS A 152 -20.41 -13.68 -3.50
C LYS A 152 -20.29 -12.91 -4.83
N SER A 153 -21.34 -12.19 -5.23
CA SER A 153 -21.38 -11.50 -6.50
C SER A 153 -21.38 -9.97 -6.33
N ARG A 154 -21.01 -9.28 -7.40
CA ARG A 154 -21.14 -7.81 -7.46
C ARG A 154 -22.58 -7.37 -7.25
N THR A 155 -23.53 -8.11 -7.76
CA THR A 155 -24.96 -7.85 -7.60
C THR A 155 -25.38 -7.94 -6.14
N ASP A 156 -24.91 -8.96 -5.40
CA ASP A 156 -25.19 -9.11 -3.97
C ASP A 156 -24.67 -7.91 -3.17
N LEU A 157 -23.44 -7.46 -3.47
CA LEU A 157 -22.85 -6.29 -2.83
C LEU A 157 -23.64 -5.02 -3.12
N ILE A 158 -24.09 -4.82 -4.37
CA ILE A 158 -24.91 -3.66 -4.76
C ILE A 158 -26.27 -3.69 -4.07
N ASN A 159 -26.91 -4.83 -4.02
CA ASN A 159 -28.22 -5.00 -3.35
C ASN A 159 -28.09 -4.75 -1.83
N TYR A 160 -27.07 -5.31 -1.20
CA TYR A 160 -26.77 -5.05 0.20
C TYR A 160 -26.47 -3.57 0.45
N ALA A 161 -25.70 -2.92 -0.42
CA ALA A 161 -25.40 -1.49 -0.30
C ALA A 161 -26.67 -0.63 -0.43
N LYS A 162 -27.56 -0.93 -1.39
CA LYS A 162 -28.86 -0.24 -1.55
C LYS A 162 -29.74 -0.39 -0.30
N LYS A 163 -29.89 -1.61 0.21
CA LYS A 163 -30.67 -1.91 1.42
C LYS A 163 -30.21 -1.08 2.63
N HIS A 164 -28.93 -0.79 2.74
CA HIS A 164 -28.36 -0.06 3.88
C HIS A 164 -27.99 1.41 3.59
N GLY A 165 -28.43 1.96 2.44
CA GLY A 165 -28.16 3.35 2.07
C GLY A 165 -26.70 3.69 1.89
N ILE A 166 -25.86 2.68 1.50
CA ILE A 166 -24.44 2.86 1.24
C ILE A 166 -24.27 3.42 -0.17
N THR A 167 -23.50 4.48 -0.30
CA THR A 167 -23.23 5.13 -1.59
C THR A 167 -22.41 4.23 -2.50
N ILE A 168 -22.91 3.97 -3.71
CA ILE A 168 -22.24 3.17 -4.73
C ILE A 168 -21.51 4.12 -5.69
N PRO A 169 -20.16 4.10 -5.73
CA PRO A 169 -19.41 4.93 -6.68
C PRO A 169 -19.57 4.40 -8.10
N LYS A 170 -19.68 5.32 -9.05
CA LYS A 170 -19.72 5.05 -10.49
C LYS A 170 -18.59 5.82 -11.16
N ASP A 171 -18.04 5.28 -12.25
CA ASP A 171 -17.18 6.05 -13.13
C ASP A 171 -18.00 7.06 -13.98
N LYS A 172 -17.31 7.85 -14.79
CA LYS A 172 -17.98 8.86 -15.65
C LYS A 172 -18.98 8.27 -16.64
N LYS A 173 -18.89 6.96 -16.94
CA LYS A 173 -19.81 6.21 -17.83
C LYS A 173 -20.83 5.38 -17.05
N GLY A 174 -20.89 5.51 -15.72
CA GLY A 174 -21.78 4.76 -14.87
C GLY A 174 -21.34 3.31 -14.55
N ALA A 175 -20.25 2.84 -15.15
CA ALA A 175 -19.66 1.53 -14.84
C ALA A 175 -18.90 1.55 -13.50
N PRO A 176 -18.60 0.38 -12.88
CA PRO A 176 -17.70 0.31 -11.74
C PRO A 176 -16.33 0.90 -12.08
N PRO A 177 -15.67 1.62 -11.18
CA PRO A 177 -14.32 2.15 -11.40
C PRO A 177 -13.29 1.01 -11.52
N PHE A 178 -12.09 1.33 -12.05
CA PHE A 178 -10.92 0.45 -11.91
C PHE A 178 -10.64 0.21 -10.43
N SER A 179 -10.03 -0.93 -10.12
CA SER A 179 -9.46 -1.15 -8.79
C SER A 179 -8.17 -0.35 -8.69
N VAL A 180 -8.16 0.65 -7.81
CA VAL A 180 -7.00 1.51 -7.61
C VAL A 180 -6.56 1.41 -6.15
N ASP A 181 -5.29 1.11 -5.94
CA ASP A 181 -4.62 1.18 -4.63
C ASP A 181 -3.54 2.26 -4.67
N ASP A 182 -3.61 3.20 -3.75
CA ASP A 182 -2.80 4.41 -3.75
C ASP A 182 -2.16 4.64 -2.39
N ASN A 183 -0.90 5.06 -2.38
CA ASN A 183 -0.17 5.53 -1.21
C ASN A 183 0.92 6.53 -1.64
N LEU A 184 1.66 7.09 -0.71
CA LEU A 184 2.66 8.12 -1.03
C LEU A 184 3.76 7.62 -1.99
N PHE A 185 4.09 6.34 -1.94
CA PHE A 185 5.16 5.76 -2.75
C PHE A 185 4.70 5.38 -4.15
N HIS A 186 3.45 4.89 -4.30
CA HIS A 186 3.01 4.27 -5.53
C HIS A 186 1.48 4.31 -5.72
N THR A 187 1.05 4.13 -6.97
CA THR A 187 -0.34 3.82 -7.34
C THR A 187 -0.36 2.54 -8.17
N SER A 188 -1.29 1.63 -7.88
CA SER A 188 -1.59 0.49 -8.73
C SER A 188 -3.00 0.60 -9.31
N THR A 189 -3.16 0.16 -10.56
CA THR A 189 -4.46 0.10 -11.26
C THR A 189 -4.63 -1.28 -11.87
N GLU A 190 -5.73 -1.94 -11.56
CA GLU A 190 -6.05 -3.31 -12.01
C GLU A 190 -7.50 -3.40 -12.51
N GLY A 191 -7.79 -4.46 -13.28
CA GLY A 191 -9.13 -4.85 -13.70
C GLY A 191 -9.58 -4.27 -15.05
N LYS A 192 -10.81 -4.57 -15.44
CA LYS A 192 -11.43 -4.15 -16.70
C LYS A 192 -10.60 -4.54 -17.94
N ILE A 193 -10.30 -3.56 -18.81
CA ILE A 193 -9.54 -3.77 -20.04
C ILE A 193 -8.12 -4.31 -19.76
N LEU A 194 -7.56 -4.04 -18.57
CA LEU A 194 -6.23 -4.53 -18.18
C LEU A 194 -6.19 -6.04 -17.98
N GLU A 195 -7.33 -6.72 -17.80
CA GLU A 195 -7.39 -8.19 -17.72
C GLU A 195 -7.04 -8.85 -19.07
N ASN A 196 -7.15 -8.10 -20.17
CA ASN A 196 -6.74 -8.57 -21.48
C ASN A 196 -5.30 -8.11 -21.78
N PRO A 197 -4.30 -9.02 -21.78
CA PRO A 197 -2.89 -8.65 -22.01
C PRO A 197 -2.60 -8.14 -23.43
N LYS A 198 -3.50 -8.37 -24.40
CA LYS A 198 -3.38 -7.85 -25.78
C LYS A 198 -3.78 -6.38 -25.90
N LYS A 199 -4.39 -5.78 -24.86
CA LYS A 199 -4.83 -4.38 -24.88
C LYS A 199 -3.84 -3.50 -24.13
N SER A 200 -3.44 -2.40 -24.73
CA SER A 200 -2.60 -1.39 -24.09
C SER A 200 -3.35 -0.73 -22.93
N ALA A 201 -2.62 -0.36 -21.88
CA ALA A 201 -3.14 0.43 -20.79
C ALA A 201 -3.58 1.82 -21.31
N PRO A 202 -4.85 2.23 -21.13
CA PRO A 202 -5.29 3.53 -21.63
C PRO A 202 -4.68 4.67 -20.81
N GLU A 203 -4.30 5.76 -21.47
CA GLU A 203 -3.59 6.89 -20.86
C GLU A 203 -4.32 7.48 -19.63
N PHE A 204 -5.64 7.49 -19.64
CA PHE A 204 -6.43 8.09 -18.55
C PHE A 204 -6.34 7.35 -17.20
N ILE A 205 -5.77 6.15 -17.15
CA ILE A 205 -5.57 5.43 -15.88
C ILE A 205 -4.35 5.93 -15.10
N PHE A 206 -3.39 6.54 -15.80
CA PHE A 206 -2.22 7.13 -15.16
C PHE A 206 -2.61 8.42 -14.44
N GLN A 207 -2.33 8.47 -13.13
CA GLN A 207 -2.78 9.55 -12.25
C GLN A 207 -1.65 10.40 -11.69
N ARG A 208 -0.42 9.92 -11.78
CA ARG A 208 0.76 10.54 -11.18
C ARG A 208 1.79 11.03 -12.19
N THR A 209 1.74 10.48 -13.39
CA THR A 209 2.73 10.72 -14.42
C THR A 209 2.05 11.24 -15.69
N CYS A 210 2.65 12.25 -16.34
CA CYS A 210 2.27 12.58 -17.71
C CYS A 210 2.77 11.49 -18.67
N SER A 211 2.20 11.40 -19.88
CA SER A 211 2.75 10.50 -20.88
C SER A 211 4.16 10.96 -21.29
N PRO A 212 5.07 10.02 -21.65
CA PRO A 212 6.40 10.38 -22.10
C PRO A 212 6.41 11.40 -23.24
N GLU A 213 5.45 11.32 -24.17
CA GLU A 213 5.31 12.23 -25.31
C GLU A 213 4.92 13.66 -24.90
N LYS A 214 4.34 13.82 -23.71
CA LYS A 214 3.94 15.12 -23.13
C LYS A 214 4.92 15.63 -22.09
N ALA A 215 5.99 14.88 -21.83
CA ALA A 215 7.04 15.30 -20.93
C ALA A 215 7.81 16.50 -21.51
N PRO A 216 8.41 17.36 -20.66
CA PRO A 216 9.23 18.47 -21.13
C PRO A 216 10.41 17.99 -22.00
N ASN A 217 10.72 18.72 -23.07
CA ASN A 217 11.90 18.44 -23.91
C ASN A 217 13.22 18.76 -23.23
N SER A 218 13.21 19.62 -22.20
CA SER A 218 14.38 19.97 -21.41
C SER A 218 14.59 19.04 -20.23
N ALA A 219 15.83 18.61 -19.99
CA ALA A 219 16.18 17.78 -18.84
C ALA A 219 15.93 18.51 -17.51
N SER A 220 15.40 17.76 -16.51
CA SER A 220 15.28 18.22 -15.14
C SER A 220 16.37 17.60 -14.28
N PHE A 221 17.30 18.41 -13.79
CA PHE A 221 18.35 17.96 -12.89
C PHE A 221 17.90 17.99 -11.43
N VAL A 222 18.24 16.96 -10.67
CA VAL A 222 17.94 16.87 -9.24
C VAL A 222 19.15 16.33 -8.49
N THR A 223 19.59 17.04 -7.45
CA THR A 223 20.62 16.58 -6.52
C THR A 223 19.97 15.99 -5.28
N ILE A 224 20.31 14.76 -4.92
CA ILE A 224 19.78 14.09 -3.74
C ILE A 224 20.93 13.88 -2.74
N GLY A 225 20.78 14.46 -1.55
CA GLY A 225 21.70 14.19 -0.43
C GLY A 225 21.31 12.95 0.33
N PHE A 226 22.27 12.03 0.52
CA PHE A 226 22.11 10.80 1.31
C PHE A 226 22.87 10.90 2.63
N LYS A 227 22.33 10.29 3.68
CA LYS A 227 23.00 10.08 4.97
C LYS A 227 22.72 8.67 5.46
N LYS A 228 23.78 7.88 5.60
CA LYS A 228 23.67 6.47 6.02
C LYS A 228 22.69 5.66 5.13
N GLY A 229 22.76 5.88 3.83
CA GLY A 229 21.91 5.22 2.83
C GLY A 229 20.47 5.72 2.74
N ASP A 230 20.03 6.67 3.57
CA ASP A 230 18.70 7.27 3.49
C ASP A 230 18.77 8.64 2.81
N PRO A 231 17.83 8.98 1.90
CA PRO A 231 17.79 10.31 1.32
C PRO A 231 17.29 11.32 2.35
N VAL A 232 17.99 12.47 2.46
CA VAL A 232 17.71 13.50 3.49
C VAL A 232 17.50 14.89 2.89
N ALA A 233 17.98 15.16 1.67
CA ALA A 233 17.90 16.47 1.05
C ALA A 233 17.63 16.38 -0.46
N ILE A 234 17.00 17.42 -1.01
CA ILE A 234 16.84 17.64 -2.45
C ILE A 234 17.34 19.05 -2.77
N ASN A 235 18.27 19.16 -3.71
CA ASN A 235 18.88 20.43 -4.14
C ASN A 235 19.35 21.25 -2.93
N GLY A 236 20.11 20.62 -2.03
CA GLY A 236 20.66 21.23 -0.81
C GLY A 236 19.67 21.45 0.33
N LYS A 237 18.35 21.35 0.11
CA LYS A 237 17.33 21.56 1.14
C LYS A 237 16.98 20.28 1.88
N ILE A 238 17.20 20.25 3.19
CA ILE A 238 16.77 19.15 4.07
C ILE A 238 15.24 19.15 4.18
N LEU A 239 14.63 17.97 4.05
CA LEU A 239 13.18 17.77 4.06
C LEU A 239 12.80 16.62 5.00
N THR A 240 11.54 16.62 5.49
CA THR A 240 10.98 15.43 6.14
C THR A 240 10.84 14.29 5.12
N HIS A 241 10.79 13.06 5.60
CA HIS A 241 10.78 11.88 4.72
C HIS A 241 9.61 11.89 3.72
N SER A 242 8.41 12.24 4.19
CA SER A 242 7.23 12.35 3.33
C SER A 242 7.34 13.49 2.31
N LYS A 243 7.80 14.66 2.75
CA LYS A 243 7.98 15.84 1.87
C LYS A 243 9.04 15.60 0.79
N LEU A 244 10.11 14.88 1.13
CA LEU A 244 11.14 14.49 0.17
C LEU A 244 10.54 13.62 -0.93
N LEU A 245 9.81 12.58 -0.55
CA LEU A 245 9.17 11.68 -1.51
C LEU A 245 8.07 12.38 -2.33
N GLU A 246 7.25 13.25 -1.71
CA GLU A 246 6.26 14.08 -2.42
C GLU A 246 6.93 14.92 -3.52
N LYS A 247 8.06 15.56 -3.19
CA LYS A 247 8.80 16.39 -4.15
C LYS A 247 9.39 15.55 -5.31
N LEU A 248 9.95 14.39 -5.01
CA LEU A 248 10.45 13.47 -6.05
C LEU A 248 9.31 12.92 -6.92
N ASN A 249 8.16 12.59 -6.33
CA ASN A 249 6.97 12.19 -7.08
C ASN A 249 6.53 13.28 -8.07
N TYR A 250 6.53 14.54 -7.65
CA TYR A 250 6.18 15.66 -8.52
C TYR A 250 7.17 15.83 -9.68
N ILE A 251 8.48 15.80 -9.39
CA ILE A 251 9.52 15.95 -10.40
C ILE A 251 9.44 14.81 -11.41
N ALA A 252 9.45 13.56 -10.94
CA ALA A 252 9.41 12.39 -11.81
C ALA A 252 8.09 12.30 -12.61
N GLY A 253 6.97 12.56 -11.97
CA GLY A 253 5.65 12.53 -12.61
C GLY A 253 5.52 13.54 -13.75
N LYS A 254 6.02 14.76 -13.54
CA LYS A 254 6.08 15.81 -14.59
C LYS A 254 6.94 15.39 -15.79
N ASN A 255 7.95 14.57 -15.56
CA ASN A 255 8.86 14.07 -16.60
C ASN A 255 8.47 12.67 -17.14
N GLY A 256 7.28 12.18 -16.87
CA GLY A 256 6.77 10.91 -17.41
C GLY A 256 7.46 9.66 -16.85
N ILE A 257 8.14 9.76 -15.70
CA ILE A 257 8.96 8.69 -15.11
C ILE A 257 8.19 7.89 -14.09
N GLY A 258 8.36 6.54 -14.11
CA GLY A 258 7.88 5.65 -13.07
C GLY A 258 6.67 4.81 -13.42
N ARG A 259 6.35 4.65 -14.71
CA ARG A 259 5.28 3.76 -15.20
C ARG A 259 5.81 2.35 -15.39
N VAL A 260 5.04 1.36 -14.96
CA VAL A 260 5.29 -0.06 -15.17
C VAL A 260 3.97 -0.76 -15.49
N ASP A 261 3.95 -1.55 -16.56
CA ASP A 261 2.84 -2.43 -16.95
C ASP A 261 3.39 -3.85 -16.98
N LEU A 262 2.96 -4.69 -16.06
CA LEU A 262 3.49 -6.06 -15.95
C LEU A 262 2.44 -7.09 -15.59
N VAL A 263 2.71 -8.33 -15.97
CA VAL A 263 2.00 -9.50 -15.48
C VAL A 263 2.87 -10.17 -14.42
N GLU A 264 2.47 -10.08 -13.17
CA GLU A 264 3.20 -10.60 -12.01
C GLU A 264 2.65 -11.94 -11.53
N ASN A 265 3.47 -12.71 -10.83
CA ASN A 265 3.04 -13.92 -10.13
C ASN A 265 2.60 -13.58 -8.70
N ARG A 266 1.31 -13.80 -8.40
CA ARG A 266 0.79 -13.63 -7.04
C ARG A 266 1.29 -14.72 -6.10
N PHE A 267 1.18 -14.51 -4.80
CA PHE A 267 1.59 -15.45 -3.74
C PHE A 267 1.13 -16.89 -3.99
N ILE A 268 -0.09 -17.09 -4.50
CA ILE A 268 -0.66 -18.41 -4.79
C ILE A 268 -0.35 -18.92 -6.21
N GLY A 269 0.58 -18.27 -6.93
CA GLY A 269 0.99 -18.67 -8.29
C GLY A 269 0.08 -18.21 -9.42
N ILE A 270 -0.99 -17.48 -9.13
CA ILE A 270 -1.87 -16.92 -10.18
C ILE A 270 -1.20 -15.69 -10.80
N LYS A 271 -1.21 -15.63 -12.14
CA LYS A 271 -0.77 -14.44 -12.85
C LYS A 271 -1.81 -13.33 -12.80
N SER A 272 -1.34 -12.09 -12.63
CA SER A 272 -2.20 -10.91 -12.57
C SER A 272 -1.51 -9.73 -13.23
N ARG A 273 -2.21 -9.04 -14.12
CA ARG A 273 -1.67 -7.81 -14.70
C ARG A 273 -2.02 -6.62 -13.82
N GLY A 274 -1.01 -5.82 -13.53
CA GLY A 274 -1.12 -4.53 -12.86
C GLY A 274 -0.39 -3.44 -13.60
N VAL A 275 -0.94 -2.23 -13.58
CA VAL A 275 -0.27 -1.02 -14.06
C VAL A 275 0.09 -0.17 -12.86
N TYR A 276 1.36 0.15 -12.73
CA TYR A 276 1.93 0.81 -11.58
C TYR A 276 2.56 2.15 -11.95
N GLU A 277 2.45 3.10 -11.02
CA GLU A 277 3.15 4.38 -11.10
C GLU A 277 3.93 4.59 -9.80
N THR A 278 5.26 4.62 -9.90
CA THR A 278 6.16 4.81 -8.75
C THR A 278 7.20 5.88 -9.05
N PRO A 279 6.77 7.13 -9.33
CA PRO A 279 7.65 8.15 -9.90
C PRO A 279 8.84 8.49 -9.01
N GLY A 280 8.65 8.93 -7.78
CA GLY A 280 9.72 9.26 -6.85
C GLY A 280 10.52 8.04 -6.40
N GLY A 281 9.88 6.87 -6.32
CA GLY A 281 10.55 5.61 -6.03
C GLY A 281 11.54 5.21 -7.11
N THR A 282 11.21 5.43 -8.38
CA THR A 282 12.10 5.17 -9.52
C THR A 282 13.35 6.07 -9.45
N ILE A 283 13.19 7.36 -9.11
CA ILE A 283 14.34 8.24 -8.87
C ILE A 283 15.19 7.70 -7.72
N LEU A 284 14.57 7.36 -6.59
CA LEU A 284 15.28 6.93 -5.38
C LEU A 284 16.06 5.64 -5.58
N ILE A 285 15.48 4.64 -6.24
CA ILE A 285 16.16 3.35 -6.45
C ILE A 285 17.38 3.50 -7.34
N ASN A 286 17.27 4.31 -8.41
CA ASN A 286 18.38 4.59 -9.32
C ASN A 286 19.46 5.45 -8.65
N ALA A 287 19.11 6.51 -7.96
CA ALA A 287 20.06 7.37 -7.26
C ALA A 287 20.78 6.62 -6.14
N HIS A 288 20.07 5.79 -5.38
CA HIS A 288 20.69 4.96 -4.35
C HIS A 288 21.67 3.96 -4.95
N ARG A 289 21.32 3.31 -6.06
CA ARG A 289 22.24 2.40 -6.76
C ARG A 289 23.49 3.12 -7.27
N ALA A 290 23.34 4.34 -7.79
CA ALA A 290 24.47 5.15 -8.22
C ALA A 290 25.43 5.49 -7.06
N ILE A 291 24.89 5.85 -5.89
CA ILE A 291 25.72 6.09 -4.70
C ILE A 291 26.41 4.80 -4.23
N GLU A 292 25.72 3.66 -4.25
CA GLU A 292 26.33 2.37 -3.89
C GLU A 292 27.50 2.01 -4.79
N SER A 293 27.39 2.28 -6.09
CA SER A 293 28.46 1.95 -7.05
C SER A 293 29.78 2.67 -6.79
N VAL A 294 29.75 3.81 -6.11
CA VAL A 294 30.95 4.59 -5.76
C VAL A 294 31.37 4.47 -4.29
N THR A 295 30.52 3.91 -3.43
CA THR A 295 30.77 3.85 -1.97
C THR A 295 30.93 2.44 -1.43
N LEU A 296 30.41 1.43 -2.11
CA LEU A 296 30.53 0.03 -1.67
C LEU A 296 31.70 -0.66 -2.40
N ASP A 297 32.40 -1.52 -1.67
CA ASP A 297 33.33 -2.47 -2.27
C ASP A 297 32.58 -3.52 -3.12
N LYS A 298 33.29 -4.12 -4.07
CA LYS A 298 32.78 -5.12 -5.01
C LYS A 298 32.04 -6.27 -4.33
N GLU A 299 32.64 -6.84 -3.30
CA GLU A 299 32.09 -8.02 -2.61
C GLU A 299 30.77 -7.70 -1.90
N THR A 300 30.72 -6.55 -1.20
CA THR A 300 29.50 -6.07 -0.55
C THR A 300 28.38 -5.81 -1.58
N MET A 301 28.71 -5.19 -2.70
CA MET A 301 27.74 -4.89 -3.76
C MET A 301 27.19 -6.18 -4.38
N HIS A 302 28.04 -7.14 -4.74
CA HIS A 302 27.64 -8.43 -5.29
C HIS A 302 26.80 -9.23 -4.29
N LYS A 303 27.17 -9.21 -3.00
CA LYS A 303 26.38 -9.88 -1.96
C LYS A 303 24.98 -9.29 -1.80
N LYS A 304 24.83 -7.97 -1.93
CA LYS A 304 23.52 -7.34 -1.95
C LYS A 304 22.70 -7.77 -3.17
N ASP A 305 23.31 -7.83 -4.34
CA ASP A 305 22.63 -8.25 -5.56
C ASP A 305 22.17 -9.71 -5.48
N GLU A 306 22.99 -10.59 -4.90
CA GLU A 306 22.65 -11.99 -4.68
C GLU A 306 21.40 -12.17 -3.79
N ILE A 307 21.29 -11.38 -2.73
CA ILE A 307 20.16 -11.52 -1.77
C ILE A 307 18.92 -10.74 -2.17
N MET A 308 19.01 -9.77 -3.08
CA MET A 308 17.91 -8.88 -3.48
C MET A 308 16.66 -9.63 -3.96
N PRO A 309 16.74 -10.65 -4.84
CA PRO A 309 15.54 -11.35 -5.31
C PRO A 309 14.78 -12.01 -4.16
N LYS A 310 15.50 -12.66 -3.24
CA LYS A 310 14.88 -13.27 -2.05
C LYS A 310 14.31 -12.25 -1.08
N TYR A 311 14.98 -11.12 -0.92
CA TYR A 311 14.51 -10.02 -0.10
C TYR A 311 13.22 -9.41 -0.68
N ALA A 312 13.18 -9.18 -1.99
CA ALA A 312 11.99 -8.67 -2.69
C ALA A 312 10.81 -9.65 -2.62
N GLU A 313 11.07 -10.95 -2.84
CA GLU A 313 10.06 -12.02 -2.72
C GLU A 313 9.43 -12.05 -1.31
N LEU A 314 10.25 -11.99 -0.26
CA LEU A 314 9.75 -11.98 1.11
C LEU A 314 8.83 -10.77 1.37
N ILE A 315 9.18 -9.59 0.86
CA ILE A 315 8.34 -8.39 0.97
C ILE A 315 7.04 -8.58 0.18
N TYR A 316 7.13 -9.04 -1.06
CA TYR A 316 5.98 -9.27 -1.93
C TYR A 316 4.97 -10.22 -1.28
N ASN A 317 5.47 -11.31 -0.70
CA ASN A 317 4.69 -12.35 -0.04
C ASN A 317 4.17 -11.98 1.37
N GLY A 318 4.43 -10.75 1.84
CA GLY A 318 3.93 -10.25 3.13
C GLY A 318 4.79 -10.61 4.35
N TYR A 319 5.95 -11.22 4.15
CA TYR A 319 6.87 -11.61 5.23
C TYR A 319 7.72 -10.44 5.76
N TRP A 320 7.17 -9.21 5.77
CA TRP A 320 7.87 -8.01 6.26
C TRP A 320 8.44 -8.17 7.67
N TYR A 321 7.72 -8.86 8.55
CA TYR A 321 8.13 -9.08 9.95
C TYR A 321 8.79 -10.44 10.20
N SER A 322 9.15 -11.19 9.16
CA SER A 322 9.82 -12.48 9.31
C SER A 322 11.26 -12.34 9.78
N LYS A 323 11.73 -13.34 10.55
CA LYS A 323 13.14 -13.42 10.99
C LYS A 323 14.10 -13.40 9.80
N THR A 324 13.75 -14.08 8.69
CA THR A 324 14.56 -14.13 7.47
C THR A 324 14.70 -12.74 6.85
N ARG A 325 13.60 -12.00 6.66
CA ARG A 325 13.68 -10.64 6.12
C ARG A 325 14.52 -9.73 7.02
N PHE A 326 14.41 -9.83 8.35
CA PHE A 326 15.23 -9.05 9.25
C PHE A 326 16.73 -9.41 9.15
N LYS A 327 17.06 -10.71 8.95
CA LYS A 327 18.47 -11.14 8.74
C LYS A 327 19.01 -10.51 7.45
N LEU A 328 18.27 -10.56 6.35
CA LEU A 328 18.67 -9.94 5.08
C LEU A 328 18.82 -8.42 5.22
N GLN A 329 17.90 -7.74 5.92
CA GLN A 329 18.01 -6.30 6.18
C GLN A 329 19.28 -5.95 6.96
N LYS A 330 19.66 -6.75 7.94
CA LYS A 330 20.93 -6.54 8.67
C LYS A 330 22.14 -6.64 7.76
N ILE A 331 22.14 -7.52 6.76
CA ILE A 331 23.21 -7.60 5.76
C ILE A 331 23.25 -6.32 4.93
N VAL A 332 22.09 -5.88 4.43
CA VAL A 332 21.93 -4.63 3.67
C VAL A 332 22.43 -3.41 4.46
N ASP A 333 22.15 -3.38 5.77
CA ASP A 333 22.44 -2.22 6.62
C ASP A 333 23.87 -2.22 7.22
N ARG A 334 24.68 -3.28 7.02
CA ARG A 334 26.02 -3.40 7.65
C ARG A 334 27.02 -2.31 7.28
N LYS A 335 26.96 -1.78 6.05
CA LYS A 335 27.86 -0.74 5.56
C LYS A 335 27.12 0.56 5.25
N ARG A 336 26.46 1.11 6.26
CA ARG A 336 25.70 2.39 6.18
C ARG A 336 26.50 3.61 6.69
N ASN A 337 27.77 3.44 6.96
CA ASN A 337 28.60 4.51 7.53
C ASN A 337 29.05 5.54 6.54
#